data_1480f7df6b4fc48bb93f44f1c96fa65e
#
_entry.id   1480f7df6b4fc48bb93f44f1c96fa65e
#
_cell.length_a   1.000
_cell.length_b   1.000
_cell.length_c   1.000
_cell.angle_alpha   90.00
_cell.angle_beta   90.00
_cell.angle_gamma   90.00
#
_symmetry.space_group_name_H-M   'P 1'
#
loop_
_entity.id
_entity.type
_entity.pdbx_description
1 polymer ?
#
loop_
_entity_poly.entity_id
_entity_poly.type
_entity_poly.pdbx_seq_one_letter_code
_entity_poly.pdbx_strand_id
1 'polypeptide(L)'
;MDVESVTVAEAIARMSSGATVLDVRELDEWRLGHVEGSIHVPLGDLPERIGSLPATPLICVCRSGTRSLVATRFLVGTGLAAVNLDEGLLAWSFDGQPLVADSGRPTVG
;
A
#
# COMPACT_ATOMS: atom_id res chain seq x y z
N MET A 1 7.21 -6.03 -19.04
CA MET A 1 7.53 -6.91 -17.90
C MET A 1 6.58 -6.60 -16.76
N ASP A 2 6.01 -7.61 -16.15
CA ASP A 2 5.08 -7.38 -15.07
C ASP A 2 5.81 -7.24 -13.73
N VAL A 3 5.09 -6.72 -12.73
CA VAL A 3 5.64 -6.47 -11.40
C VAL A 3 5.24 -7.59 -10.46
N GLU A 4 5.91 -7.67 -9.32
CA GLU A 4 5.65 -8.68 -8.31
C GLU A 4 4.44 -8.31 -7.45
N SER A 5 3.57 -9.29 -7.20
CA SER A 5 2.54 -9.20 -6.17
C SER A 5 2.90 -10.16 -5.04
N VAL A 6 2.65 -9.73 -3.82
CA VAL A 6 2.99 -10.51 -2.62
C VAL A 6 1.73 -10.83 -1.82
N THR A 7 1.78 -11.91 -1.06
CA THR A 7 0.72 -12.28 -0.12
C THR A 7 0.82 -11.42 1.14
N VAL A 8 -0.21 -11.48 1.99
CA VAL A 8 -0.18 -10.80 3.29
C VAL A 8 1.00 -11.26 4.12
N ALA A 9 1.26 -12.56 4.18
CA ALA A 9 2.40 -13.10 4.95
C ALA A 9 3.74 -12.58 4.43
N GLU A 10 3.91 -12.54 3.09
CA GLU A 10 5.12 -12.00 2.48
C GLU A 10 5.26 -10.50 2.73
N ALA A 11 4.15 -9.76 2.69
CA ALA A 11 4.16 -8.32 2.98
C ALA A 11 4.63 -8.08 4.42
N ILE A 12 4.11 -8.84 5.39
CA ILE A 12 4.49 -8.71 6.80
C ILE A 12 5.99 -8.98 6.97
N ALA A 13 6.52 -10.01 6.31
CA ALA A 13 7.94 -10.33 6.36
C ALA A 13 8.80 -9.19 5.81
N ARG A 14 8.36 -8.58 4.70
CA ARG A 14 9.07 -7.44 4.10
C ARG A 14 9.01 -6.21 4.99
N MET A 15 7.88 -5.96 5.65
CA MET A 15 7.74 -4.85 6.61
C MET A 15 8.72 -5.04 7.77
N SER A 16 8.87 -6.26 8.26
CA SER A 16 9.84 -6.58 9.33
C SER A 16 11.28 -6.34 8.88
N SER A 17 11.54 -6.38 7.59
CA SER A 17 12.87 -6.11 7.01
C SER A 17 13.04 -4.67 6.55
N GLY A 18 12.09 -3.77 6.85
CA GLY A 18 12.23 -2.34 6.59
C GLY A 18 11.42 -1.80 5.42
N ALA A 19 10.58 -2.61 4.77
CA ALA A 19 9.71 -2.11 3.70
C ALA A 19 8.61 -1.21 4.29
N THR A 20 8.20 -0.21 3.52
CA THR A 20 7.15 0.74 3.89
C THR A 20 5.90 0.47 3.06
N VAL A 21 4.73 0.46 3.71
CA VAL A 21 3.45 0.34 3.02
C VAL A 21 3.07 1.70 2.44
N LEU A 22 2.73 1.71 1.15
CA LEU A 22 2.26 2.90 0.45
C LEU A 22 0.79 2.68 0.06
N ASP A 23 -0.10 3.44 0.69
CA ASP A 23 -1.53 3.36 0.44
C ASP A 23 -1.92 4.37 -0.64
N VAL A 24 -2.44 3.88 -1.77
CA VAL A 24 -2.74 4.73 -2.93
C VAL A 24 -4.24 4.98 -3.09
N ARG A 25 -5.03 4.70 -2.03
CA ARG A 25 -6.47 4.98 -2.02
C ARG A 25 -6.74 6.47 -1.88
N GLU A 26 -8.01 6.86 -2.02
CA GLU A 26 -8.43 8.24 -1.78
C GLU A 26 -8.45 8.54 -0.28
N LEU A 27 -8.45 9.83 0.07
CA LEU A 27 -8.36 10.27 1.46
C LEU A 27 -9.52 9.77 2.33
N ASP A 28 -10.73 9.74 1.80
CA ASP A 28 -11.90 9.25 2.54
C ASP A 28 -11.77 7.76 2.88
N GLU A 29 -11.22 6.95 1.98
CA GLU A 29 -10.93 5.54 2.25
C GLU A 29 -9.85 5.40 3.33
N TRP A 30 -8.78 6.17 3.22
CA TRP A 30 -7.67 6.18 4.17
C TRP A 30 -8.17 6.49 5.60
N ARG A 31 -9.03 7.48 5.73
CA ARG A 31 -9.54 7.90 7.04
C ARG A 31 -10.38 6.84 7.72
N LEU A 32 -11.02 5.96 6.96
CA LEU A 32 -11.82 4.86 7.54
C LEU A 32 -10.94 3.80 8.19
N GLY A 33 -9.75 3.61 7.69
CA GLY A 33 -8.80 2.65 8.25
C GLY A 33 -7.63 2.43 7.32
N HIS A 34 -6.43 2.30 7.88
CA HIS A 34 -5.21 2.09 7.11
C HIS A 34 -4.19 1.31 7.96
N VAL A 35 -3.16 0.80 7.31
CA VAL A 35 -2.08 0.09 7.99
C VAL A 35 -1.28 1.09 8.80
N GLU A 36 -1.02 0.77 10.07
CA GLU A 36 -0.22 1.65 10.93
C GLU A 36 1.18 1.84 10.35
N GLY A 37 1.63 3.10 10.31
CA GLY A 37 2.93 3.44 9.74
C GLY A 37 2.96 3.55 8.22
N SER A 38 1.84 3.28 7.54
CA SER A 38 1.80 3.43 6.09
C SER A 38 1.81 4.90 5.68
N ILE A 39 2.31 5.14 4.47
CA ILE A 39 2.30 6.47 3.86
C ILE A 39 1.11 6.54 2.92
N HIS A 40 0.41 7.67 2.91
CA HIS A 40 -0.74 7.89 2.05
C HIS A 40 -0.40 8.83 0.90
N VAL A 41 -0.48 8.33 -0.32
CA VAL A 41 -0.39 9.14 -1.54
C VAL A 41 -1.42 8.58 -2.53
N PRO A 42 -2.53 9.29 -2.75
CA PRO A 42 -3.51 8.84 -3.74
C PRO A 42 -2.87 8.58 -5.10
N LEU A 43 -3.36 7.58 -5.81
CA LEU A 43 -2.78 7.18 -7.09
C LEU A 43 -2.60 8.35 -8.05
N GLY A 44 -3.59 9.25 -8.13
CA GLY A 44 -3.54 10.41 -9.02
C GLY A 44 -2.45 11.42 -8.68
N ASP A 45 -1.99 11.44 -7.42
CA ASP A 45 -0.95 12.38 -6.98
C ASP A 45 0.44 11.77 -7.05
N LEU A 46 0.54 10.49 -7.34
CA LEU A 46 1.80 9.76 -7.23
C LEU A 46 2.92 10.33 -8.12
N PRO A 47 2.66 10.70 -9.39
CA PRO A 47 3.72 11.26 -10.23
C PRO A 47 4.40 12.49 -9.63
N GLU A 48 3.64 13.35 -8.95
CA GLU A 48 4.15 14.58 -8.34
C GLU A 48 4.83 14.34 -6.99
N ARG A 49 4.62 13.16 -6.40
CA ARG A 49 5.08 12.83 -5.07
C ARG A 49 6.26 11.84 -5.05
N ILE A 50 6.77 11.46 -6.20
CA ILE A 50 7.89 10.50 -6.31
C ILE A 50 9.08 10.93 -5.46
N GLY A 51 9.45 12.20 -5.53
CA GLY A 51 10.62 12.73 -4.81
C GLY A 51 10.47 12.77 -3.30
N SER A 52 9.25 12.62 -2.78
CA SER A 52 8.99 12.64 -1.33
C SER A 52 8.81 11.25 -0.74
N LEU A 53 8.91 10.20 -1.56
CA LEU A 53 8.79 8.83 -1.06
C LEU A 53 10.06 8.41 -0.32
N PRO A 54 9.93 7.54 0.69
CA PRO A 54 11.11 7.06 1.42
C PRO A 54 11.99 6.19 0.53
N ALA A 55 13.26 6.08 0.88
CA ALA A 55 14.24 5.27 0.15
C ALA A 55 14.11 3.76 0.43
N THR A 56 13.15 3.36 1.24
CA THR A 56 12.90 1.95 1.56
C THR A 56 12.15 1.26 0.42
N PRO A 57 12.21 -0.08 0.33
CA PRO A 57 11.30 -0.80 -0.56
C PRO A 57 9.84 -0.49 -0.20
N LEU A 58 8.97 -0.45 -1.19
CA LEU A 58 7.57 -0.08 -1.02
C LEU A 58 6.65 -1.27 -1.26
N ILE A 59 5.59 -1.36 -0.46
CA ILE A 59 4.49 -2.30 -0.67
C ILE A 59 3.26 -1.47 -0.95
N CYS A 60 2.81 -1.46 -2.20
CA CYS A 60 1.66 -0.66 -2.61
C CYS A 60 0.38 -1.39 -2.26
N VAL A 61 -0.56 -0.68 -1.64
CA VAL A 61 -1.85 -1.25 -1.26
C VAL A 61 -3.00 -0.35 -1.73
N CYS A 62 -4.11 -0.97 -2.06
CA CYS A 62 -5.39 -0.32 -2.22
C CYS A 62 -6.47 -1.25 -1.67
N ARG A 63 -7.74 -1.04 -1.98
CA ARG A 63 -8.80 -1.87 -1.42
C ARG A 63 -8.69 -3.33 -1.88
N SER A 64 -8.59 -3.56 -3.19
CA SER A 64 -8.63 -4.91 -3.79
C SER A 64 -7.40 -5.28 -4.61
N GLY A 65 -6.41 -4.39 -4.71
CA GLY A 65 -5.16 -4.67 -5.43
C GLY A 65 -5.07 -4.11 -6.85
N THR A 66 -6.15 -3.54 -7.40
CA THR A 66 -6.16 -3.07 -8.79
C THR A 66 -5.42 -1.74 -8.96
N ARG A 67 -5.77 -0.72 -8.15
CA ARG A 67 -5.11 0.58 -8.19
C ARG A 67 -3.64 0.48 -7.77
N SER A 68 -3.37 -0.34 -6.75
CA SER A 68 -2.01 -0.51 -6.25
C SER A 68 -1.13 -1.27 -7.25
N LEU A 69 -1.70 -2.13 -8.09
CA LEU A 69 -0.95 -2.76 -9.16
C LEU A 69 -0.48 -1.71 -10.19
N VAL A 70 -1.36 -0.78 -10.55
CA VAL A 70 -1.02 0.34 -11.44
C VAL A 70 0.09 1.18 -10.80
N ALA A 71 -0.04 1.52 -9.51
CA ALA A 71 0.98 2.27 -8.78
C ALA A 71 2.32 1.55 -8.78
N THR A 72 2.31 0.24 -8.54
CA THR A 72 3.54 -0.56 -8.51
C THR A 72 4.23 -0.53 -9.87
N ARG A 73 3.49 -0.71 -10.96
CA ARG A 73 4.05 -0.64 -12.31
C ARG A 73 4.68 0.71 -12.59
N PHE A 74 4.02 1.79 -12.18
CA PHE A 74 4.54 3.14 -12.35
C PHE A 74 5.84 3.33 -11.57
N LEU A 75 5.87 2.92 -10.30
CA LEU A 75 7.04 3.09 -9.44
C LEU A 75 8.24 2.28 -9.94
N VAL A 76 8.02 1.02 -10.30
CA VAL A 76 9.08 0.17 -10.86
C VAL A 76 9.60 0.78 -12.15
N GLY A 77 8.73 1.35 -12.98
CA GLY A 77 9.10 2.03 -14.21
C GLY A 77 9.98 3.27 -13.98
N THR A 78 9.91 3.88 -12.79
CA THR A 78 10.77 5.01 -12.42
C THR A 78 12.07 4.56 -11.72
N GLY A 79 12.27 3.25 -11.55
CA GLY A 79 13.48 2.71 -10.93
C GLY A 79 13.37 2.45 -9.44
N LEU A 80 12.19 2.59 -8.85
CA LEU A 80 11.99 2.33 -7.42
C LEU A 80 11.66 0.86 -7.17
N ALA A 81 12.07 0.37 -5.99
CA ALA A 81 11.71 -0.98 -5.54
C ALA A 81 10.30 -0.96 -4.99
N ALA A 82 9.38 -1.66 -5.64
CA ALA A 82 7.99 -1.71 -5.22
C ALA A 82 7.36 -3.05 -5.60
N VAL A 83 6.45 -3.50 -4.74
CA VAL A 83 5.62 -4.69 -4.97
C VAL A 83 4.17 -4.34 -4.67
N ASN A 84 3.25 -5.14 -5.20
CA ASN A 84 1.82 -4.98 -4.97
C ASN A 84 1.35 -5.96 -3.89
N LEU A 85 0.50 -5.52 -2.97
CA LEU A 85 -0.18 -6.43 -2.06
C LEU A 85 -1.35 -7.08 -2.82
N ASP A 86 -1.24 -8.37 -3.09
CA ASP A 86 -2.25 -9.10 -3.82
C ASP A 86 -3.59 -9.07 -3.06
N GLU A 87 -4.68 -8.80 -3.77
CA GLU A 87 -6.03 -8.64 -3.24
C GLU A 87 -6.17 -7.53 -2.18
N GLY A 88 -5.15 -6.71 -2.01
CA GLY A 88 -5.19 -5.46 -1.26
C GLY A 88 -5.54 -5.58 0.22
N LEU A 89 -6.08 -4.48 0.76
CA LEU A 89 -6.46 -4.41 2.18
C LEU A 89 -7.63 -5.31 2.52
N LEU A 90 -8.43 -5.76 1.55
CA LEU A 90 -9.45 -6.79 1.80
C LEU A 90 -8.79 -8.08 2.28
N ALA A 91 -7.71 -8.51 1.61
CA ALA A 91 -6.96 -9.70 2.03
C ALA A 91 -6.28 -9.48 3.39
N TRP A 92 -5.72 -8.29 3.60
CA TRP A 92 -5.09 -7.91 4.87
C TRP A 92 -6.09 -8.05 6.03
N SER A 93 -7.28 -7.48 5.85
CA SER A 93 -8.34 -7.50 6.88
C SER A 93 -8.90 -8.92 7.08
N PHE A 94 -9.09 -9.65 5.99
CA PHE A 94 -9.57 -11.04 6.05
C PHE A 94 -8.59 -11.94 6.81
N ASP A 95 -7.30 -11.68 6.68
CA ASP A 95 -6.24 -12.40 7.42
C ASP A 95 -6.22 -12.02 8.92
N GLY A 96 -7.01 -11.05 9.34
CA GLY A 96 -7.06 -10.60 10.72
C GLY A 96 -6.00 -9.56 11.09
N GLN A 97 -5.30 -9.00 10.11
CA GLN A 97 -4.28 -8.00 10.38
C GLN A 97 -4.91 -6.65 10.74
N PRO A 98 -4.29 -5.90 11.66
CA PRO A 98 -4.92 -4.68 12.19
C PRO A 98 -4.87 -3.51 11.22
N LEU A 99 -5.89 -2.65 11.33
CA LEU A 99 -5.91 -1.32 10.75
C LEU A 99 -6.06 -0.32 11.88
N VAL A 100 -5.65 0.92 11.63
CA VAL A 100 -5.84 2.04 12.56
C VAL A 100 -6.66 3.12 11.88
N ALA A 101 -7.34 3.95 12.69
CA ALA A 101 -8.10 5.08 12.21
C ALA A 101 -8.05 6.18 13.27
N ASP A 102 -8.21 7.44 12.84
CA ASP A 102 -8.20 8.58 13.77
C ASP A 102 -9.45 8.59 14.64
N SER A 103 -10.54 8.05 14.15
CA SER A 103 -11.81 8.01 14.90
C SER A 103 -12.61 6.81 14.43
N GLY A 104 -13.46 6.30 15.34
CA GLY A 104 -14.31 5.16 15.04
C GLY A 104 -13.56 3.84 14.96
N ARG A 105 -14.28 2.80 14.56
CA ARG A 105 -13.69 1.48 14.36
C ARG A 105 -13.05 1.42 12.97
N PRO A 106 -11.78 1.03 12.85
CA PRO A 106 -11.13 0.95 11.55
C PRO A 106 -11.83 -0.05 10.62
N THR A 107 -11.99 0.35 9.36
CA THR A 107 -12.51 -0.52 8.30
C THR A 107 -11.73 -0.29 7.02
N VAL A 108 -11.84 -1.22 6.08
CA VAL A 108 -11.21 -1.04 4.76
C VAL A 108 -11.94 0.01 3.93
N GLY A 109 -13.20 0.19 4.16
CA GLY A 109 -14.04 1.11 3.38
C GLY A 109 -14.92 0.45 2.36
#